data_76214eb93109c0bc1f318c0c769c228a
#
_entry.id   76214eb93109c0bc1f318c0c769c228a
#
_cell.length_a   1.000
_cell.length_b   1.000
_cell.length_c   1.000
_cell.angle_alpha   90.00
_cell.angle_beta   90.00
_cell.angle_gamma   90.00
#
_symmetry.space_group_name_H-M   'P 1'
#
loop_
_entity.id
_entity.type
_entity.pdbx_description
1 polymer ?
#
loop_
_entity_poly.entity_id
_entity_poly.type
_entity_poly.pdbx_seq_one_letter_code
_entity_poly.pdbx_strand_id
1 'polypeptide(L)'
;MTPSGVVHLVRSGHEVFIQKDAGIGSGFTDEEYITAGASIVNTAAEAWSKDMVMKVKEPIASEYGYFRKGLILFTYLHLAPEPELTQELIRKEVIGIAYETVQLKNGSLPLLTPMSEVAGRMSTQIGAQFLEKPHGGKGILLSGTPGVKRGKVTIIGGGVAGTNAAKIATGIGAEVTILDTSHQRLGQLDDIFGSMITTLMSNPYNIAKCVKESDLVIGAVLIPGAKAPKLITEEMIKSMDQGSVVVDIAIDQGGIIETTDRITTHDNPVYIKHGVLHYAVANMPGAVPRTSTLALTNVTVPYAVQIADKGYIKACLDNEALLKGINTLNGYVTYKAVADAQGLEYRDALELLKS
;
A
#
# COMPACT_ATOMS: atom_id res chain seq x y z
N MET A 1 12.37 -8.72 -3.55
CA MET A 1 13.18 -8.91 -4.78
C MET A 1 12.69 -10.16 -5.50
N THR A 2 12.76 -10.20 -6.85
CA THR A 2 12.43 -11.38 -7.66
C THR A 2 13.70 -11.86 -8.37
N PRO A 3 13.78 -13.13 -8.86
CA PRO A 3 14.90 -13.57 -9.69
C PRO A 3 15.16 -12.65 -10.89
N SER A 4 14.11 -12.16 -11.55
CA SER A 4 14.26 -11.18 -12.64
C SER A 4 14.92 -9.87 -12.17
N GLY A 5 14.56 -9.37 -10.98
CA GLY A 5 15.20 -8.19 -10.40
C GLY A 5 16.68 -8.42 -10.08
N VAL A 6 17.03 -9.62 -9.61
CA VAL A 6 18.43 -10.03 -9.42
C VAL A 6 19.21 -9.95 -10.72
N VAL A 7 18.69 -10.51 -11.82
CA VAL A 7 19.34 -10.45 -13.13
C VAL A 7 19.67 -9.00 -13.54
N HIS A 8 18.78 -8.04 -13.27
CA HIS A 8 19.03 -6.63 -13.60
C HIS A 8 20.23 -6.06 -12.83
N LEU A 9 20.28 -6.26 -11.51
CA LEU A 9 21.38 -5.78 -10.67
C LEU A 9 22.72 -6.46 -11.02
N VAL A 10 22.71 -7.78 -11.20
CA VAL A 10 23.91 -8.55 -11.58
C VAL A 10 24.45 -8.10 -12.94
N ARG A 11 23.60 -7.87 -13.94
CA ARG A 11 23.99 -7.35 -15.25
C ARG A 11 24.58 -5.93 -15.18
N SER A 12 24.18 -5.13 -14.21
CA SER A 12 24.77 -3.83 -13.91
C SER A 12 26.09 -3.92 -13.13
N GLY A 13 26.57 -5.14 -12.82
CA GLY A 13 27.85 -5.37 -12.16
C GLY A 13 27.79 -5.42 -10.63
N HIS A 14 26.60 -5.54 -10.03
CA HIS A 14 26.42 -5.59 -8.59
C HIS A 14 26.31 -7.02 -8.08
N GLU A 15 26.86 -7.27 -6.89
CA GLU A 15 26.65 -8.50 -6.15
C GLU A 15 25.31 -8.44 -5.41
N VAL A 16 24.48 -9.47 -5.60
CA VAL A 16 23.17 -9.57 -4.94
C VAL A 16 23.18 -10.72 -3.95
N PHE A 17 22.80 -10.44 -2.72
CA PHE A 17 22.74 -11.41 -1.64
C PHE A 17 21.27 -11.55 -1.19
N ILE A 18 20.79 -12.78 -1.16
CA ILE A 18 19.43 -13.12 -0.72
C ILE A 18 19.53 -13.97 0.55
N GLN A 19 18.81 -13.59 1.58
CA GLN A 19 18.71 -14.42 2.77
C GLN A 19 18.02 -15.75 2.42
N LYS A 20 18.53 -16.84 2.92
CA LYS A 20 17.97 -18.19 2.72
C LYS A 20 16.46 -18.18 2.99
N ASP A 21 15.72 -18.83 2.12
CA ASP A 21 14.27 -18.96 2.17
C ASP A 21 13.47 -17.64 2.06
N ALA A 22 14.11 -16.49 1.79
CA ALA A 22 13.43 -15.18 1.74
C ALA A 22 12.35 -15.08 0.63
N GLY A 23 12.47 -15.89 -0.42
CA GLY A 23 11.51 -15.89 -1.53
C GLY A 23 10.34 -16.87 -1.38
N ILE A 24 10.45 -17.84 -0.45
CA ILE A 24 9.49 -18.96 -0.37
C ILE A 24 8.05 -18.51 -0.23
N GLY A 25 7.79 -17.52 0.64
CA GLY A 25 6.43 -16.95 0.82
C GLY A 25 5.83 -16.36 -0.45
N SER A 26 6.66 -15.98 -1.42
CA SER A 26 6.24 -15.48 -2.73
C SER A 26 6.37 -16.51 -3.85
N GLY A 27 6.74 -17.76 -3.51
CA GLY A 27 6.90 -18.89 -4.43
C GLY A 27 8.16 -18.81 -5.28
N PHE A 28 9.24 -18.22 -4.76
CA PHE A 28 10.58 -18.22 -5.37
C PHE A 28 11.53 -19.02 -4.49
N THR A 29 12.24 -19.99 -5.08
CA THR A 29 13.21 -20.83 -4.37
C THR A 29 14.60 -20.19 -4.36
N ASP A 30 15.47 -20.64 -3.44
CA ASP A 30 16.86 -20.21 -3.41
C ASP A 30 17.60 -20.55 -4.71
N GLU A 31 17.27 -21.70 -5.34
CA GLU A 31 17.85 -22.13 -6.62
C GLU A 31 17.49 -21.17 -7.78
N GLU A 32 16.28 -20.62 -7.79
CA GLU A 32 15.89 -19.60 -8.78
C GLU A 32 16.71 -18.32 -8.62
N TYR A 33 17.01 -17.92 -7.37
CA TYR A 33 17.88 -16.76 -7.11
C TYR A 33 19.34 -17.04 -7.48
N ILE A 34 19.87 -18.24 -7.16
CA ILE A 34 21.22 -18.65 -7.55
C ILE A 34 21.35 -18.66 -9.08
N THR A 35 20.37 -19.23 -9.78
CA THR A 35 20.34 -19.25 -11.26
C THR A 35 20.30 -17.85 -11.84
N ALA A 36 19.66 -16.90 -11.16
CA ALA A 36 19.62 -15.49 -11.55
C ALA A 36 20.95 -14.74 -11.26
N GLY A 37 21.90 -15.36 -10.54
CA GLY A 37 23.21 -14.82 -10.21
C GLY A 37 23.35 -14.26 -8.80
N ALA A 38 22.39 -14.50 -7.90
CA ALA A 38 22.51 -14.11 -6.51
C ALA A 38 23.32 -15.13 -5.70
N SER A 39 23.89 -14.68 -4.58
CA SER A 39 24.45 -15.52 -3.53
C SER A 39 23.44 -15.66 -2.39
N ILE A 40 23.20 -16.89 -1.92
CA ILE A 40 22.37 -17.13 -0.74
C ILE A 40 23.22 -16.96 0.52
N VAL A 41 22.70 -16.19 1.48
CA VAL A 41 23.29 -16.01 2.82
C VAL A 41 22.40 -16.65 3.87
N ASN A 42 23.01 -17.24 4.90
CA ASN A 42 22.26 -18.07 5.84
C ASN A 42 21.54 -17.26 6.93
N THR A 43 22.01 -16.07 7.22
CA THR A 43 21.52 -15.26 8.35
C THR A 43 21.09 -13.86 7.92
N ALA A 44 20.17 -13.28 8.68
CA ALA A 44 19.79 -11.87 8.51
C ALA A 44 21.01 -10.94 8.67
N ALA A 45 21.90 -11.21 9.63
CA ALA A 45 23.12 -10.45 9.86
C ALA A 45 24.00 -10.33 8.61
N GLU A 46 24.18 -11.43 7.87
CA GLU A 46 24.93 -11.44 6.61
C GLU A 46 24.25 -10.59 5.53
N ALA A 47 22.92 -10.67 5.40
CA ALA A 47 22.17 -9.84 4.45
C ALA A 47 22.25 -8.35 4.83
N TRP A 48 22.07 -8.03 6.12
CA TRP A 48 22.14 -6.67 6.63
C TRP A 48 23.57 -6.05 6.61
N SER A 49 24.61 -6.87 6.47
CA SER A 49 26.00 -6.39 6.38
C SER A 49 26.33 -5.72 5.03
N LYS A 50 25.42 -5.78 4.05
CA LYS A 50 25.66 -5.26 2.68
C LYS A 50 25.38 -3.75 2.60
N ASP A 51 25.92 -3.10 1.58
CA ASP A 51 25.87 -1.62 1.43
C ASP A 51 24.44 -1.09 1.33
N MET A 52 23.57 -1.82 0.62
CA MET A 52 22.16 -1.49 0.49
C MET A 52 21.29 -2.70 0.86
N VAL A 53 20.32 -2.47 1.74
CA VAL A 53 19.30 -3.45 2.12
C VAL A 53 17.97 -3.05 1.52
N MET A 54 17.36 -4.00 0.80
CA MET A 54 16.01 -3.89 0.28
C MET A 54 15.09 -4.89 0.99
N LYS A 55 13.96 -4.41 1.44
CA LYS A 55 12.89 -5.26 2.02
C LYS A 55 11.53 -4.67 1.65
N VAL A 56 10.45 -5.25 2.13
CA VAL A 56 9.10 -4.74 1.85
C VAL A 56 8.62 -3.87 2.99
N LYS A 57 8.53 -4.45 4.19
CA LYS A 57 8.04 -3.76 5.39
C LYS A 57 9.17 -3.04 6.13
N GLU A 58 8.79 -2.06 6.94
CA GLU A 58 9.65 -1.37 7.88
C GLU A 58 10.44 -2.36 8.75
N PRO A 59 11.67 -2.02 9.18
CA PRO A 59 12.42 -2.83 10.13
C PRO A 59 11.69 -2.95 11.47
N ILE A 60 11.80 -4.14 12.06
CA ILE A 60 11.28 -4.42 13.40
C ILE A 60 12.38 -4.32 14.45
N ALA A 61 12.03 -4.21 15.74
CA ALA A 61 12.96 -3.99 16.84
C ALA A 61 14.13 -4.98 16.88
N SER A 62 13.92 -6.26 16.51
CA SER A 62 14.98 -7.25 16.43
C SER A 62 16.02 -7.01 15.32
N GLU A 63 15.71 -6.13 14.36
CA GLU A 63 16.60 -5.78 13.24
C GLU A 63 17.42 -4.50 13.53
N TYR A 64 17.06 -3.69 14.54
CA TYR A 64 17.76 -2.43 14.85
C TYR A 64 19.25 -2.63 15.19
N GLY A 65 19.59 -3.79 15.71
CA GLY A 65 20.99 -4.17 15.99
C GLY A 65 21.89 -4.23 14.75
N TYR A 66 21.33 -4.36 13.57
CA TYR A 66 22.07 -4.39 12.29
C TYR A 66 22.31 -2.99 11.71
N PHE A 67 21.67 -1.96 12.23
CA PHE A 67 21.84 -0.61 11.72
C PHE A 67 23.27 -0.08 11.95
N ARG A 68 23.80 0.58 10.95
CA ARG A 68 25.13 1.20 10.98
C ARG A 68 25.17 2.46 10.13
N LYS A 69 26.09 3.32 10.44
CA LYS A 69 26.37 4.53 9.65
C LYS A 69 26.64 4.18 8.18
N GLY A 70 25.96 4.89 7.30
CA GLY A 70 26.12 4.73 5.85
C GLY A 70 25.36 3.56 5.23
N LEU A 71 24.63 2.75 6.03
CA LEU A 71 23.74 1.74 5.49
C LEU A 71 22.62 2.42 4.68
N ILE A 72 22.45 2.01 3.42
CA ILE A 72 21.30 2.43 2.60
C ILE A 72 20.16 1.43 2.86
N LEU A 73 19.04 1.93 3.37
CA LEU A 73 17.83 1.15 3.58
C LEU A 73 16.75 1.62 2.61
N PHE A 74 16.42 0.79 1.63
CA PHE A 74 15.44 1.09 0.59
C PHE A 74 14.22 0.15 0.73
N THR A 75 13.16 0.65 1.35
CA THR A 75 11.97 -0.12 1.76
C THR A 75 10.79 0.81 2.05
N TYR A 76 9.60 0.29 2.36
CA TYR A 76 8.60 1.08 3.09
C TYR A 76 9.11 1.35 4.50
N LEU A 77 8.94 2.55 4.99
CA LEU A 77 9.39 2.97 6.33
C LEU A 77 8.24 3.39 7.25
N HIS A 78 7.22 4.05 6.72
CA HIS A 78 6.03 4.53 7.46
C HIS A 78 6.38 5.24 8.79
N LEU A 79 7.41 6.08 8.81
CA LEU A 79 8.03 6.58 10.04
C LEU A 79 7.09 7.41 10.94
N ALA A 80 6.08 8.09 10.38
CA ALA A 80 5.23 8.97 11.18
C ALA A 80 4.60 8.30 12.43
N PRO A 81 4.09 7.06 12.36
CA PRO A 81 3.60 6.33 13.54
C PRO A 81 4.70 5.51 14.27
N GLU A 82 5.97 5.53 13.80
CA GLU A 82 7.05 4.65 14.27
C GLU A 82 8.20 5.45 14.93
N PRO A 83 7.99 6.05 16.12
CA PRO A 83 9.01 6.90 16.75
C PRO A 83 10.27 6.14 17.15
N GLU A 84 10.17 4.90 17.62
CA GLU A 84 11.34 4.09 17.99
C GLU A 84 12.22 3.78 16.79
N LEU A 85 11.63 3.35 15.67
CA LEU A 85 12.35 3.10 14.43
C LEU A 85 13.03 4.39 13.94
N THR A 86 12.31 5.51 13.96
CA THR A 86 12.87 6.81 13.54
C THR A 86 14.10 7.18 14.37
N GLN A 87 14.02 7.07 15.70
CA GLN A 87 15.14 7.35 16.59
C GLN A 87 16.35 6.44 16.32
N GLU A 88 16.13 5.16 16.08
CA GLU A 88 17.22 4.22 15.78
C GLU A 88 17.88 4.51 14.43
N LEU A 89 17.11 4.86 13.40
CA LEU A 89 17.64 5.23 12.09
C LEU A 89 18.51 6.49 12.16
N ILE A 90 18.07 7.54 12.86
CA ILE A 90 18.85 8.77 13.01
C ILE A 90 20.05 8.56 13.92
N ARG A 91 19.92 7.85 15.04
CA ARG A 91 21.01 7.55 15.96
C ARG A 91 22.14 6.76 15.29
N LYS A 92 21.82 5.86 14.38
CA LYS A 92 22.76 5.02 13.64
C LYS A 92 23.18 5.62 12.30
N GLU A 93 22.74 6.83 11.98
CA GLU A 93 23.01 7.53 10.72
C GLU A 93 22.72 6.66 9.48
N VAL A 94 21.58 5.95 9.50
CA VAL A 94 21.09 5.16 8.35
C VAL A 94 20.54 6.09 7.29
N ILE A 95 20.85 5.80 6.03
CA ILE A 95 20.27 6.49 4.87
C ILE A 95 18.96 5.78 4.53
N GLY A 96 17.85 6.32 5.04
CA GLY A 96 16.52 5.76 4.84
C GLY A 96 15.85 6.34 3.60
N ILE A 97 15.65 5.54 2.56
CA ILE A 97 14.93 5.92 1.34
C ILE A 97 13.62 5.14 1.32
N ALA A 98 12.51 5.86 1.58
CA ALA A 98 11.20 5.25 1.74
C ALA A 98 10.47 5.12 0.40
N TYR A 99 9.95 3.93 0.09
CA TYR A 99 9.17 3.69 -1.12
C TYR A 99 7.95 4.60 -1.22
N GLU A 100 7.24 4.81 -0.13
CA GLU A 100 5.99 5.59 -0.08
C GLU A 100 6.19 7.09 -0.24
N THR A 101 7.41 7.60 -0.15
CA THR A 101 7.72 9.03 -0.31
C THR A 101 8.48 9.35 -1.59
N VAL A 102 8.89 8.35 -2.38
CA VAL A 102 9.35 8.57 -3.76
C VAL A 102 8.19 9.14 -4.57
N GLN A 103 8.31 10.42 -4.99
CA GLN A 103 7.21 11.15 -5.60
C GLN A 103 7.61 11.84 -6.89
N LEU A 104 6.87 11.56 -7.97
CA LEU A 104 7.04 12.21 -9.27
C LEU A 104 6.56 13.68 -9.24
N LYS A 105 6.94 14.46 -10.25
CA LYS A 105 6.55 15.89 -10.37
C LYS A 105 5.03 16.11 -10.43
N ASN A 106 4.29 15.14 -10.94
CA ASN A 106 2.82 15.19 -10.99
C ASN A 106 2.14 14.77 -9.67
N GLY A 107 2.91 14.55 -8.60
CA GLY A 107 2.43 14.14 -7.28
C GLY A 107 2.17 12.63 -7.13
N SER A 108 2.32 11.83 -8.18
CA SER A 108 2.11 10.38 -8.08
C SER A 108 3.23 9.69 -7.30
N LEU A 109 2.90 8.58 -6.64
CA LEU A 109 3.79 7.79 -5.79
C LEU A 109 4.06 6.43 -6.47
N PRO A 110 5.03 6.36 -7.39
CA PRO A 110 5.21 5.22 -8.30
C PRO A 110 5.50 3.91 -7.56
N LEU A 111 6.14 3.96 -6.38
CA LEU A 111 6.47 2.76 -5.62
C LEU A 111 5.36 2.34 -4.63
N LEU A 112 4.39 3.22 -4.35
CA LEU A 112 3.19 2.89 -3.58
C LEU A 112 2.04 2.41 -4.49
N THR A 113 1.99 2.90 -5.72
CA THR A 113 0.93 2.59 -6.70
C THR A 113 0.64 1.09 -6.84
N PRO A 114 1.63 0.18 -6.99
CA PRO A 114 1.35 -1.26 -7.17
C PRO A 114 0.60 -1.88 -5.99
N MET A 115 0.93 -1.48 -4.76
CA MET A 115 0.24 -2.01 -3.57
C MET A 115 -1.19 -1.47 -3.48
N SER A 116 -1.41 -0.21 -3.86
CA SER A 116 -2.76 0.36 -3.97
C SER A 116 -3.60 -0.32 -5.07
N GLU A 117 -2.97 -0.71 -6.18
CA GLU A 117 -3.64 -1.47 -7.25
C GLU A 117 -4.04 -2.87 -6.78
N VAL A 118 -3.13 -3.58 -6.10
CA VAL A 118 -3.42 -4.91 -5.55
C VAL A 118 -4.53 -4.81 -4.50
N ALA A 119 -4.42 -3.89 -3.54
CA ALA A 119 -5.43 -3.71 -2.50
C ALA A 119 -6.82 -3.38 -3.08
N GLY A 120 -6.87 -2.46 -4.06
CA GLY A 120 -8.13 -2.13 -4.73
C GLY A 120 -8.78 -3.33 -5.43
N ARG A 121 -8.00 -4.12 -6.15
CA ARG A 121 -8.50 -5.34 -6.82
C ARG A 121 -8.98 -6.38 -5.81
N MET A 122 -8.21 -6.59 -4.75
CA MET A 122 -8.56 -7.52 -3.68
C MET A 122 -9.82 -7.12 -2.91
N SER A 123 -10.05 -5.82 -2.71
CA SER A 123 -11.22 -5.37 -1.93
C SER A 123 -12.55 -5.84 -2.51
N THR A 124 -12.68 -5.86 -3.84
CA THR A 124 -13.86 -6.40 -4.51
C THR A 124 -13.92 -7.93 -4.42
N GLN A 125 -12.80 -8.62 -4.64
CA GLN A 125 -12.74 -10.09 -4.55
C GLN A 125 -13.13 -10.56 -3.14
N ILE A 126 -12.57 -9.93 -2.11
CA ILE A 126 -12.86 -10.22 -0.70
C ILE A 126 -14.31 -9.86 -0.38
N GLY A 127 -14.77 -8.68 -0.81
CA GLY A 127 -16.15 -8.27 -0.60
C GLY A 127 -17.16 -9.25 -1.19
N ALA A 128 -16.91 -9.74 -2.41
CA ALA A 128 -17.74 -10.75 -3.05
C ALA A 128 -17.78 -12.06 -2.27
N GLN A 129 -16.63 -12.53 -1.77
CA GLN A 129 -16.54 -13.74 -0.94
C GLN A 129 -17.32 -13.60 0.35
N PHE A 130 -17.17 -12.48 1.07
CA PHE A 130 -17.87 -12.28 2.34
C PHE A 130 -19.36 -11.95 2.20
N LEU A 131 -19.85 -11.68 1.00
CA LEU A 131 -21.30 -11.63 0.72
C LEU A 131 -21.96 -13.02 0.65
N GLU A 132 -21.16 -14.08 0.53
CA GLU A 132 -21.66 -15.46 0.52
C GLU A 132 -22.16 -15.89 1.91
N LYS A 133 -23.21 -16.73 1.93
CA LYS A 133 -23.83 -17.19 3.18
C LYS A 133 -22.89 -17.95 4.13
N PRO A 134 -21.99 -18.83 3.62
CA PRO A 134 -21.03 -19.55 4.48
C PRO A 134 -20.06 -18.62 5.23
N HIS A 135 -19.83 -17.41 4.72
CA HIS A 135 -18.95 -16.41 5.31
C HIS A 135 -19.68 -15.37 6.19
N GLY A 136 -21.00 -15.56 6.42
CA GLY A 136 -21.83 -14.67 7.24
C GLY A 136 -22.54 -13.57 6.46
N GLY A 137 -22.32 -13.47 5.16
CA GLY A 137 -22.94 -12.49 4.29
C GLY A 137 -24.43 -12.72 4.02
N LYS A 138 -25.06 -11.80 3.32
CA LYS A 138 -26.49 -11.87 3.00
C LYS A 138 -26.87 -12.87 1.90
N GLY A 139 -25.89 -13.53 1.28
CA GLY A 139 -26.10 -14.62 0.32
C GLY A 139 -26.49 -14.13 -1.07
N ILE A 140 -25.77 -13.13 -1.58
CA ILE A 140 -25.99 -12.60 -2.91
C ILE A 140 -24.75 -12.77 -3.80
N LEU A 141 -24.99 -12.79 -5.12
CA LEU A 141 -23.97 -12.77 -6.14
C LEU A 141 -23.91 -11.35 -6.75
N LEU A 142 -22.73 -10.71 -6.73
CA LEU A 142 -22.56 -9.34 -7.23
C LEU A 142 -22.96 -9.19 -8.71
N SER A 143 -22.71 -10.22 -9.55
CA SER A 143 -23.12 -10.19 -10.96
C SER A 143 -24.63 -10.32 -11.18
N GLY A 144 -25.39 -10.74 -10.17
CA GLY A 144 -26.76 -11.23 -10.38
C GLY A 144 -26.79 -12.43 -11.32
N THR A 145 -27.98 -12.79 -11.81
CA THR A 145 -28.21 -13.78 -12.86
C THR A 145 -29.43 -13.33 -13.69
N PRO A 146 -29.74 -13.96 -14.84
CA PRO A 146 -30.95 -13.61 -15.59
C PRO A 146 -32.21 -13.66 -14.68
N GLY A 147 -32.92 -12.53 -14.61
CA GLY A 147 -34.10 -12.34 -13.74
C GLY A 147 -33.79 -11.91 -12.31
N VAL A 148 -32.51 -11.82 -11.90
CA VAL A 148 -32.08 -11.37 -10.57
C VAL A 148 -31.20 -10.13 -10.71
N LYS A 149 -31.45 -9.11 -9.87
CA LYS A 149 -30.68 -7.86 -9.87
C LYS A 149 -29.22 -8.11 -9.53
N ARG A 150 -28.34 -7.26 -10.10
CA ARG A 150 -26.93 -7.17 -9.71
C ARG A 150 -26.77 -6.59 -8.31
N GLY A 151 -25.73 -7.00 -7.62
CA GLY A 151 -25.36 -6.40 -6.35
C GLY A 151 -24.76 -4.99 -6.55
N LYS A 152 -24.99 -4.13 -5.55
CA LYS A 152 -24.54 -2.74 -5.56
C LYS A 152 -23.23 -2.59 -4.80
N VAL A 153 -22.23 -2.02 -5.47
CA VAL A 153 -20.91 -1.72 -4.90
C VAL A 153 -20.70 -0.22 -4.89
N THR A 154 -20.54 0.34 -3.69
CA THR A 154 -20.16 1.74 -3.51
C THR A 154 -18.69 1.85 -3.13
N ILE A 155 -17.95 2.69 -3.85
CA ILE A 155 -16.52 2.94 -3.63
C ILE A 155 -16.35 4.41 -3.25
N ILE A 156 -15.76 4.67 -2.06
CA ILE A 156 -15.50 6.02 -1.58
C ILE A 156 -14.02 6.31 -1.74
N GLY A 157 -13.70 7.24 -2.64
CA GLY A 157 -12.37 7.58 -3.10
C GLY A 157 -12.05 6.99 -4.47
N GLY A 158 -11.91 7.85 -5.48
CA GLY A 158 -11.61 7.50 -6.88
C GLY A 158 -10.12 7.44 -7.20
N GLY A 159 -9.22 7.35 -6.21
CA GLY A 159 -7.78 7.22 -6.37
C GLY A 159 -7.36 5.90 -7.03
N VAL A 160 -6.08 5.53 -6.90
CA VAL A 160 -5.54 4.28 -7.49
C VAL A 160 -6.31 3.06 -6.99
N ALA A 161 -6.47 2.92 -5.67
CA ALA A 161 -7.17 1.77 -5.08
C ALA A 161 -8.64 1.71 -5.51
N GLY A 162 -9.38 2.83 -5.40
CA GLY A 162 -10.79 2.86 -5.79
C GLY A 162 -11.02 2.58 -7.26
N THR A 163 -10.17 3.11 -8.14
CA THR A 163 -10.22 2.79 -9.59
C THR A 163 -10.01 1.31 -9.86
N ASN A 164 -9.07 0.68 -9.15
CA ASN A 164 -8.80 -0.75 -9.32
C ASN A 164 -9.90 -1.63 -8.68
N ALA A 165 -10.53 -1.18 -7.59
CA ALA A 165 -11.74 -1.80 -7.06
C ALA A 165 -12.87 -1.77 -8.09
N ALA A 166 -13.10 -0.61 -8.73
CA ALA A 166 -14.11 -0.47 -9.76
C ALA A 166 -13.85 -1.36 -10.99
N LYS A 167 -12.59 -1.49 -11.43
CA LYS A 167 -12.23 -2.38 -12.54
C LYS A 167 -12.67 -3.83 -12.29
N ILE A 168 -12.47 -4.31 -11.07
CA ILE A 168 -12.88 -5.67 -10.72
C ILE A 168 -14.40 -5.76 -10.53
N ALA A 169 -15.01 -4.78 -9.83
CA ALA A 169 -16.44 -4.78 -9.59
C ALA A 169 -17.26 -4.71 -10.88
N THR A 170 -16.87 -3.87 -11.85
CA THR A 170 -17.48 -3.82 -13.18
C THR A 170 -17.19 -5.09 -13.97
N GLY A 171 -15.95 -5.63 -13.89
CA GLY A 171 -15.55 -6.86 -14.57
C GLY A 171 -16.34 -8.09 -14.15
N ILE A 172 -16.75 -8.17 -12.89
CA ILE A 172 -17.64 -9.25 -12.40
C ILE A 172 -19.13 -8.92 -12.60
N GLY A 173 -19.46 -7.76 -13.12
CA GLY A 173 -20.83 -7.38 -13.50
C GLY A 173 -21.68 -6.74 -12.39
N ALA A 174 -21.08 -6.21 -11.34
CA ALA A 174 -21.78 -5.45 -10.30
C ALA A 174 -22.33 -4.09 -10.79
N GLU A 175 -23.30 -3.52 -10.08
CA GLU A 175 -23.71 -2.12 -10.22
C GLU A 175 -22.78 -1.26 -9.37
N VAL A 176 -21.96 -0.41 -10.02
CA VAL A 176 -20.86 0.30 -9.35
C VAL A 176 -21.10 1.80 -9.28
N THR A 177 -20.95 2.37 -8.08
CA THR A 177 -20.92 3.82 -7.86
C THR A 177 -19.61 4.22 -7.22
N ILE A 178 -18.92 5.24 -7.77
CA ILE A 178 -17.69 5.83 -7.19
C ILE A 178 -18.00 7.24 -6.72
N LEU A 179 -17.55 7.57 -5.51
CA LEU A 179 -17.62 8.92 -4.97
C LEU A 179 -16.20 9.49 -4.80
N ASP A 180 -16.00 10.72 -5.29
CA ASP A 180 -14.76 11.49 -5.07
C ASP A 180 -15.08 12.96 -4.86
N THR A 181 -14.21 13.70 -4.19
CA THR A 181 -14.34 15.15 -3.97
C THR A 181 -13.86 15.97 -5.17
N SER A 182 -13.06 15.37 -6.05
CA SER A 182 -12.48 16.03 -7.23
C SER A 182 -13.34 15.81 -8.46
N HIS A 183 -13.98 16.88 -8.95
CA HIS A 183 -14.73 16.84 -10.21
C HIS A 183 -13.84 16.40 -11.40
N GLN A 184 -12.57 16.86 -11.42
CA GLN A 184 -11.62 16.45 -12.45
C GLN A 184 -11.38 14.93 -12.41
N ARG A 185 -11.26 14.35 -11.19
CA ARG A 185 -11.07 12.90 -11.04
C ARG A 185 -12.32 12.13 -11.47
N LEU A 186 -13.49 12.61 -11.13
CA LEU A 186 -14.76 12.02 -11.60
C LEU A 186 -14.86 12.01 -13.13
N GLY A 187 -14.46 13.10 -13.81
CA GLY A 187 -14.38 13.15 -15.27
C GLY A 187 -13.42 12.10 -15.85
N GLN A 188 -12.22 11.95 -15.28
CA GLN A 188 -11.28 10.89 -15.69
C GLN A 188 -11.85 9.48 -15.51
N LEU A 189 -12.62 9.26 -14.45
CA LEU A 189 -13.27 7.96 -14.20
C LEU A 189 -14.40 7.72 -15.21
N ASP A 190 -15.16 8.74 -15.56
CA ASP A 190 -16.18 8.69 -16.60
C ASP A 190 -15.56 8.32 -17.96
N ASP A 191 -14.42 8.95 -18.32
CA ASP A 191 -13.67 8.62 -19.54
C ASP A 191 -13.16 7.17 -19.55
N ILE A 192 -12.72 6.65 -18.38
CA ILE A 192 -12.18 5.29 -18.27
C ILE A 192 -13.26 4.22 -18.35
N PHE A 193 -14.40 4.45 -17.72
CA PHE A 193 -15.43 3.43 -17.52
C PHE A 193 -16.69 3.64 -18.38
N GLY A 194 -16.90 4.85 -18.89
CA GLY A 194 -18.12 5.20 -19.61
C GLY A 194 -19.37 4.93 -18.76
N SER A 195 -20.38 4.34 -19.35
CA SER A 195 -21.66 4.03 -18.69
C SER A 195 -21.61 2.80 -17.74
N MET A 196 -20.44 2.19 -17.54
CA MET A 196 -20.31 1.00 -16.66
C MET A 196 -20.37 1.35 -15.17
N ILE A 197 -20.15 2.61 -14.81
CA ILE A 197 -20.21 3.10 -13.42
C ILE A 197 -21.06 4.37 -13.32
N THR A 198 -21.49 4.66 -12.10
CA THR A 198 -22.01 5.97 -11.75
C THR A 198 -20.95 6.75 -10.97
N THR A 199 -20.67 7.99 -11.36
CA THR A 199 -19.79 8.89 -10.61
C THR A 199 -20.61 9.90 -9.83
N LEU A 200 -20.29 10.15 -8.56
CA LEU A 200 -20.97 11.12 -7.71
C LEU A 200 -19.97 11.97 -6.91
N MET A 201 -20.32 13.21 -6.65
CA MET A 201 -19.57 14.05 -5.71
C MET A 201 -19.66 13.46 -4.30
N SER A 202 -18.49 13.30 -3.66
CA SER A 202 -18.39 12.83 -2.28
C SER A 202 -18.81 13.96 -1.32
N ASN A 203 -19.96 13.78 -0.70
CA ASN A 203 -20.48 14.60 0.38
C ASN A 203 -21.32 13.73 1.32
N PRO A 204 -21.61 14.17 2.55
CA PRO A 204 -22.33 13.36 3.52
C PRO A 204 -23.67 12.81 3.03
N TYR A 205 -24.42 13.61 2.26
CA TYR A 205 -25.72 13.19 1.73
C TYR A 205 -25.59 12.03 0.72
N ASN A 206 -24.71 12.18 -0.27
CA ASN A 206 -24.49 11.14 -1.28
C ASN A 206 -23.89 9.88 -0.68
N ILE A 207 -22.93 10.02 0.25
CA ILE A 207 -22.35 8.88 0.97
C ILE A 207 -23.44 8.10 1.71
N ALA A 208 -24.26 8.78 2.53
CA ALA A 208 -25.32 8.14 3.30
C ALA A 208 -26.30 7.39 2.41
N LYS A 209 -26.75 8.01 1.29
CA LYS A 209 -27.65 7.39 0.34
C LYS A 209 -27.04 6.12 -0.28
N CYS A 210 -25.81 6.22 -0.79
CA CYS A 210 -25.13 5.11 -1.44
C CYS A 210 -24.83 3.97 -0.46
N VAL A 211 -24.35 4.28 0.75
CA VAL A 211 -24.04 3.27 1.79
C VAL A 211 -25.30 2.48 2.13
N LYS A 212 -26.43 3.16 2.37
CA LYS A 212 -27.71 2.51 2.70
C LYS A 212 -28.16 1.50 1.64
N GLU A 213 -27.94 1.81 0.36
CA GLU A 213 -28.40 0.96 -0.76
C GLU A 213 -27.39 -0.12 -1.15
N SER A 214 -26.19 -0.12 -0.55
CA SER A 214 -25.08 -0.99 -0.98
C SER A 214 -25.11 -2.36 -0.34
N ASP A 215 -24.67 -3.34 -1.13
CA ASP A 215 -24.33 -4.69 -0.65
C ASP A 215 -22.86 -4.75 -0.20
N LEU A 216 -22.00 -4.02 -0.91
CA LEU A 216 -20.58 -3.89 -0.60
C LEU A 216 -20.17 -2.41 -0.63
N VAL A 217 -19.53 -1.96 0.44
CA VAL A 217 -18.93 -0.62 0.51
C VAL A 217 -17.41 -0.76 0.63
N ILE A 218 -16.66 -0.05 -0.22
CA ILE A 218 -15.20 -0.05 -0.23
C ILE A 218 -14.69 1.35 0.11
N GLY A 219 -13.99 1.46 1.24
CA GLY A 219 -13.28 2.67 1.66
C GLY A 219 -11.90 2.73 1.03
N ALA A 220 -11.66 3.67 0.11
CA ALA A 220 -10.44 3.79 -0.67
C ALA A 220 -9.83 5.20 -0.64
N VAL A 221 -10.03 5.95 0.44
CA VAL A 221 -9.46 7.29 0.62
C VAL A 221 -8.15 7.19 1.37
N LEU A 222 -7.08 7.66 0.74
CA LEU A 222 -5.75 7.78 1.32
C LEU A 222 -5.34 9.26 1.28
N ILE A 223 -4.93 9.80 2.43
CA ILE A 223 -4.32 11.14 2.53
C ILE A 223 -2.86 10.94 2.91
N PRO A 224 -1.89 11.20 2.01
CA PRO A 224 -0.48 11.00 2.31
C PRO A 224 -0.04 11.78 3.56
N GLY A 225 0.51 11.07 4.54
CA GLY A 225 1.04 11.67 5.78
C GLY A 225 -0.01 12.16 6.80
N ALA A 226 -1.31 11.89 6.59
CA ALA A 226 -2.37 12.28 7.51
C ALA A 226 -3.41 11.15 7.70
N LYS A 227 -4.09 11.17 8.85
CA LYS A 227 -5.25 10.29 9.07
C LYS A 227 -6.40 10.72 8.17
N ALA A 228 -7.04 9.76 7.53
CA ALA A 228 -8.28 10.02 6.78
C ALA A 228 -9.42 10.41 7.73
N PRO A 229 -10.30 11.35 7.35
CA PRO A 229 -11.49 11.66 8.14
C PRO A 229 -12.46 10.48 8.12
N LYS A 230 -13.26 10.33 9.19
CA LYS A 230 -14.33 9.34 9.23
C LYS A 230 -15.48 9.80 8.33
N LEU A 231 -15.57 9.22 7.14
CA LEU A 231 -16.55 9.58 6.11
C LEU A 231 -17.83 8.75 6.20
N ILE A 232 -17.73 7.50 6.71
CA ILE A 232 -18.87 6.60 6.92
C ILE A 232 -19.14 6.54 8.42
N THR A 233 -20.25 7.12 8.83
CA THR A 233 -20.66 7.18 10.23
C THR A 233 -21.29 5.88 10.70
N GLU A 234 -21.36 5.70 12.02
CA GLU A 234 -22.04 4.55 12.61
C GLU A 234 -23.52 4.47 12.18
N GLU A 235 -24.21 5.61 12.06
CA GLU A 235 -25.60 5.66 11.63
C GLU A 235 -25.77 5.20 10.16
N MET A 236 -24.81 5.52 9.30
CA MET A 236 -24.80 4.99 7.93
C MET A 236 -24.66 3.48 7.91
N ILE A 237 -23.78 2.90 8.74
CA ILE A 237 -23.61 1.45 8.87
C ILE A 237 -24.87 0.79 9.39
N LYS A 238 -25.54 1.37 10.40
CA LYS A 238 -26.83 0.86 10.91
C LYS A 238 -27.94 0.87 9.86
N SER A 239 -27.83 1.72 8.82
CA SER A 239 -28.81 1.80 7.74
C SER A 239 -28.64 0.74 6.66
N MET A 240 -27.51 0.01 6.64
CA MET A 240 -27.26 -1.07 5.70
C MET A 240 -28.06 -2.33 6.03
N ASP A 241 -28.36 -3.13 5.02
CA ASP A 241 -28.96 -4.44 5.22
C ASP A 241 -28.03 -5.38 6.00
N GLN A 242 -28.58 -6.25 6.83
CA GLN A 242 -27.83 -7.26 7.54
C GLN A 242 -27.12 -8.22 6.57
N GLY A 243 -25.85 -8.53 6.87
CA GLY A 243 -25.00 -9.36 6.02
C GLY A 243 -24.40 -8.61 4.82
N SER A 244 -24.58 -7.29 4.72
CA SER A 244 -23.77 -6.45 3.84
C SER A 244 -22.33 -6.42 4.32
N VAL A 245 -21.41 -6.03 3.43
CA VAL A 245 -19.96 -6.04 3.70
C VAL A 245 -19.37 -4.65 3.54
N VAL A 246 -18.48 -4.27 4.45
CA VAL A 246 -17.63 -3.08 4.30
C VAL A 246 -16.16 -3.49 4.31
N VAL A 247 -15.37 -2.95 3.39
CA VAL A 247 -13.93 -3.17 3.27
C VAL A 247 -13.23 -1.82 3.41
N ASP A 248 -12.44 -1.64 4.47
CA ASP A 248 -11.67 -0.41 4.69
C ASP A 248 -10.23 -0.62 4.28
N ILE A 249 -9.88 -0.23 3.04
CA ILE A 249 -8.50 -0.34 2.52
C ILE A 249 -7.53 0.59 3.28
N ALA A 250 -8.04 1.69 3.81
CA ALA A 250 -7.24 2.74 4.46
C ALA A 250 -7.03 2.48 5.97
N ILE A 251 -7.31 1.28 6.46
CA ILE A 251 -7.25 0.97 7.89
C ILE A 251 -5.86 1.22 8.51
N ASP A 252 -4.79 1.00 7.77
CA ASP A 252 -3.41 1.29 8.19
C ASP A 252 -3.21 2.77 8.60
N GLN A 253 -4.04 3.67 8.07
CA GLN A 253 -4.04 5.10 8.36
C GLN A 253 -5.26 5.54 9.19
N GLY A 254 -5.83 4.62 9.95
CA GLY A 254 -6.98 4.84 10.81
C GLY A 254 -8.34 4.59 10.17
N GLY A 255 -8.40 4.33 8.85
CA GLY A 255 -9.62 4.03 8.12
C GLY A 255 -10.62 5.18 8.02
N ILE A 256 -11.58 5.05 7.09
CA ILE A 256 -12.63 6.05 6.85
C ILE A 256 -13.98 5.68 7.46
N ILE A 257 -14.10 4.48 8.03
CA ILE A 257 -15.33 3.95 8.61
C ILE A 257 -15.27 4.14 10.13
N GLU A 258 -16.27 4.81 10.70
CA GLU A 258 -16.32 5.11 12.14
C GLU A 258 -16.41 3.83 12.99
N THR A 259 -17.15 2.83 12.51
CA THR A 259 -17.34 1.54 13.18
C THR A 259 -16.16 0.59 13.04
N THR A 260 -15.12 0.94 12.25
CA THR A 260 -13.87 0.19 12.22
C THR A 260 -13.04 0.56 13.44
N ASP A 261 -13.21 -0.21 14.50
CA ASP A 261 -12.62 0.02 15.83
C ASP A 261 -11.36 -0.80 16.10
N ARG A 262 -11.00 -1.71 15.18
CA ARG A 262 -9.82 -2.58 15.31
C ARG A 262 -9.28 -2.97 13.94
N ILE A 263 -7.97 -3.20 13.89
CA ILE A 263 -7.30 -3.87 12.79
C ILE A 263 -7.54 -5.38 12.92
N THR A 264 -7.84 -6.04 11.81
CA THR A 264 -7.99 -7.50 11.73
C THR A 264 -6.77 -8.14 11.04
N THR A 265 -6.68 -9.46 11.10
CA THR A 265 -5.57 -10.24 10.51
C THR A 265 -6.07 -11.12 9.38
N HIS A 266 -5.15 -11.63 8.54
CA HIS A 266 -5.53 -12.55 7.47
C HIS A 266 -6.18 -13.85 7.98
N ASP A 267 -5.81 -14.32 9.18
CA ASP A 267 -6.40 -15.52 9.80
C ASP A 267 -7.79 -15.27 10.40
N ASN A 268 -8.07 -14.03 10.82
CA ASN A 268 -9.38 -13.62 11.35
C ASN A 268 -9.78 -12.26 10.75
N PRO A 269 -10.17 -12.26 9.45
CA PRO A 269 -10.20 -11.05 8.65
C PRO A 269 -11.41 -10.15 8.85
N VAL A 270 -12.49 -10.65 9.45
CA VAL A 270 -13.74 -9.91 9.60
C VAL A 270 -14.29 -9.97 11.02
N TYR A 271 -15.07 -8.98 11.37
CA TYR A 271 -15.98 -8.99 12.52
C TYR A 271 -17.33 -8.39 12.13
N ILE A 272 -18.37 -8.66 12.92
CA ILE A 272 -19.71 -8.14 12.67
C ILE A 272 -20.00 -7.00 13.65
N LYS A 273 -20.46 -5.86 13.12
CA LYS A 273 -20.99 -4.75 13.91
C LYS A 273 -22.26 -4.21 13.26
N HIS A 274 -23.31 -4.05 14.02
CA HIS A 274 -24.67 -3.70 13.52
C HIS A 274 -25.21 -4.62 12.42
N GLY A 275 -24.81 -5.90 12.42
CA GLY A 275 -25.23 -6.87 11.40
C GLY A 275 -24.44 -6.77 10.08
N VAL A 276 -23.47 -5.86 9.97
CA VAL A 276 -22.61 -5.65 8.79
C VAL A 276 -21.23 -6.25 9.04
N LEU A 277 -20.70 -6.99 8.06
CA LEU A 277 -19.36 -7.55 8.11
C LEU A 277 -18.31 -6.47 7.82
N HIS A 278 -17.33 -6.34 8.70
CA HIS A 278 -16.22 -5.38 8.58
C HIS A 278 -14.92 -6.11 8.27
N TYR A 279 -14.38 -5.91 7.08
CA TYR A 279 -13.03 -6.34 6.72
C TYR A 279 -12.07 -5.17 6.90
N ALA A 280 -11.13 -5.31 7.83
CA ALA A 280 -10.19 -4.25 8.22
C ALA A 280 -8.77 -4.80 8.39
N VAL A 281 -8.33 -5.66 7.45
CA VAL A 281 -7.00 -6.26 7.49
C VAL A 281 -5.96 -5.24 7.01
N ALA A 282 -5.01 -4.95 7.88
CA ALA A 282 -3.83 -4.19 7.50
C ALA A 282 -3.00 -4.97 6.47
N ASN A 283 -2.42 -4.25 5.50
CA ASN A 283 -1.61 -4.88 4.46
C ASN A 283 -2.34 -5.97 3.66
N MET A 284 -3.53 -5.66 3.14
CA MET A 284 -4.28 -6.57 2.26
C MET A 284 -3.41 -7.24 1.17
N PRO A 285 -2.47 -6.53 0.50
CA PRO A 285 -1.59 -7.15 -0.51
C PRO A 285 -0.75 -8.32 0.00
N GLY A 286 -0.54 -8.44 1.31
CA GLY A 286 0.18 -9.55 1.94
C GLY A 286 -0.49 -10.91 1.76
N ALA A 287 -1.81 -10.96 1.50
CA ALA A 287 -2.52 -12.21 1.23
C ALA A 287 -2.23 -12.79 -0.18
N VAL A 288 -1.66 -11.99 -1.08
CA VAL A 288 -1.27 -12.42 -2.44
C VAL A 288 0.21 -12.11 -2.70
N PRO A 289 1.12 -12.70 -1.90
CA PRO A 289 2.52 -12.27 -1.86
C PRO A 289 3.24 -12.43 -3.20
N ARG A 290 2.91 -13.44 -4.00
CA ARG A 290 3.51 -13.61 -5.33
C ARG A 290 3.17 -12.43 -6.26
N THR A 291 1.89 -12.06 -6.37
CA THR A 291 1.45 -10.92 -7.18
C THR A 291 2.07 -9.62 -6.66
N SER A 292 2.03 -9.41 -5.36
CA SER A 292 2.53 -8.20 -4.70
C SER A 292 4.04 -8.05 -4.89
N THR A 293 4.81 -9.13 -4.73
CA THR A 293 6.26 -9.11 -4.92
C THR A 293 6.64 -8.81 -6.37
N LEU A 294 5.96 -9.44 -7.33
CA LEU A 294 6.19 -9.17 -8.76
C LEU A 294 5.87 -7.70 -9.08
N ALA A 295 4.69 -7.21 -8.68
CA ALA A 295 4.27 -5.84 -8.94
C ALA A 295 5.21 -4.80 -8.32
N LEU A 296 5.62 -4.99 -7.05
CA LEU A 296 6.52 -4.09 -6.36
C LEU A 296 7.93 -4.12 -6.95
N THR A 297 8.47 -5.31 -7.23
CA THR A 297 9.82 -5.45 -7.78
C THR A 297 9.95 -4.78 -9.16
N ASN A 298 8.93 -4.88 -10.01
CA ASN A 298 8.92 -4.23 -11.33
C ASN A 298 9.16 -2.72 -11.26
N VAL A 299 8.70 -2.07 -10.20
CA VAL A 299 8.85 -0.60 -10.06
C VAL A 299 10.01 -0.20 -9.15
N THR A 300 10.43 -1.04 -8.19
CA THR A 300 11.52 -0.69 -7.25
C THR A 300 12.90 -0.96 -7.83
N VAL A 301 13.07 -2.02 -8.64
CA VAL A 301 14.37 -2.40 -9.21
C VAL A 301 14.99 -1.28 -10.06
N PRO A 302 14.26 -0.55 -10.94
CA PRO A 302 14.86 0.55 -11.70
C PRO A 302 15.47 1.66 -10.81
N TYR A 303 14.88 1.94 -9.65
CA TYR A 303 15.43 2.89 -8.68
C TYR A 303 16.60 2.29 -7.90
N ALA A 304 16.52 1.01 -7.52
CA ALA A 304 17.61 0.31 -6.86
C ALA A 304 18.88 0.29 -7.73
N VAL A 305 18.74 0.03 -9.03
CA VAL A 305 19.85 0.08 -10.00
C VAL A 305 20.45 1.49 -10.05
N GLN A 306 19.62 2.54 -10.10
CA GLN A 306 20.14 3.93 -10.07
C GLN A 306 20.94 4.23 -8.80
N ILE A 307 20.46 3.76 -7.64
CA ILE A 307 21.17 3.95 -6.36
C ILE A 307 22.48 3.16 -6.36
N ALA A 308 22.46 1.91 -6.83
CA ALA A 308 23.62 1.04 -6.85
C ALA A 308 24.70 1.52 -7.84
N ASP A 309 24.31 1.91 -9.06
CA ASP A 309 25.23 2.36 -10.11
C ASP A 309 25.93 3.68 -9.79
N LYS A 310 25.20 4.62 -9.16
CA LYS A 310 25.65 6.01 -8.99
C LYS A 310 26.07 6.35 -7.56
N GLY A 311 25.75 5.48 -6.59
CA GLY A 311 25.71 5.84 -5.19
C GLY A 311 24.50 6.74 -4.86
N TYR A 312 24.02 6.69 -3.63
CA TYR A 312 22.77 7.39 -3.23
C TYR A 312 22.83 8.91 -3.46
N ILE A 313 23.99 9.55 -3.23
CA ILE A 313 24.15 11.01 -3.40
C ILE A 313 23.83 11.40 -4.84
N LYS A 314 24.56 10.82 -5.79
CA LYS A 314 24.41 11.17 -7.20
C LYS A 314 23.05 10.71 -7.75
N ALA A 315 22.57 9.55 -7.35
CA ALA A 315 21.25 9.06 -7.76
C ALA A 315 20.12 10.02 -7.34
N CYS A 316 20.15 10.53 -6.11
CA CYS A 316 19.15 11.47 -5.60
C CYS A 316 19.31 12.88 -6.21
N LEU A 317 20.53 13.34 -6.47
CA LEU A 317 20.75 14.62 -7.16
C LEU A 317 20.29 14.59 -8.62
N ASP A 318 20.44 13.45 -9.31
CA ASP A 318 20.01 13.25 -10.70
C ASP A 318 18.50 12.97 -10.83
N ASN A 319 17.85 12.52 -9.74
CA ASN A 319 16.44 12.09 -9.74
C ASN A 319 15.67 12.71 -8.57
N GLU A 320 14.92 13.78 -8.86
CA GLU A 320 14.09 14.49 -7.86
C GLU A 320 13.10 13.58 -7.13
N ALA A 321 12.59 12.53 -7.78
CA ALA A 321 11.67 11.60 -7.13
C ALA A 321 12.38 10.78 -6.04
N LEU A 322 13.61 10.32 -6.29
CA LEU A 322 14.45 9.65 -5.29
C LEU A 322 14.85 10.59 -4.16
N LEU A 323 15.17 11.85 -4.47
CA LEU A 323 15.48 12.85 -3.45
C LEU A 323 14.34 13.02 -2.45
N LYS A 324 13.10 13.10 -2.92
CA LYS A 324 11.91 13.14 -2.07
C LYS A 324 11.70 11.85 -1.26
N GLY A 325 12.28 10.75 -1.72
CA GLY A 325 12.26 9.46 -1.02
C GLY A 325 13.12 9.42 0.24
N ILE A 326 14.09 10.33 0.41
CA ILE A 326 14.98 10.32 1.57
C ILE A 326 14.20 10.78 2.80
N ASN A 327 14.08 9.91 3.80
CA ASN A 327 13.38 10.18 5.05
C ASN A 327 14.34 10.39 6.24
N THR A 328 15.54 9.75 6.20
CA THR A 328 16.61 9.96 7.17
C THR A 328 17.96 10.07 6.46
N LEU A 329 18.79 11.01 6.88
CA LEU A 329 20.12 11.23 6.34
C LEU A 329 21.02 11.91 7.37
N ASN A 330 22.27 11.43 7.53
CA ASN A 330 23.30 12.03 8.39
C ASN A 330 22.80 12.30 9.84
N GLY A 331 21.93 11.45 10.39
CA GLY A 331 21.40 11.59 11.74
C GLY A 331 20.21 12.56 11.88
N TYR A 332 19.63 13.01 10.76
CA TYR A 332 18.46 13.90 10.74
C TYR A 332 17.26 13.27 10.04
N VAL A 333 16.07 13.74 10.41
CA VAL A 333 14.84 13.48 9.68
C VAL A 333 14.75 14.45 8.50
N THR A 334 14.56 13.93 7.31
CA THR A 334 14.53 14.71 6.06
C THR A 334 13.18 14.70 5.37
N TYR A 335 12.17 14.12 5.99
CA TYR A 335 10.78 14.17 5.51
C TYR A 335 9.93 14.96 6.50
N LYS A 336 9.45 16.14 6.06
CA LYS A 336 8.79 17.11 6.94
C LYS A 336 7.60 16.55 7.70
N ALA A 337 6.75 15.75 7.08
CA ALA A 337 5.57 15.19 7.73
C ALA A 337 5.94 14.25 8.91
N VAL A 338 7.06 13.53 8.83
CA VAL A 338 7.57 12.70 9.92
C VAL A 338 8.09 13.60 11.06
N ALA A 339 8.88 14.61 10.73
CA ALA A 339 9.40 15.56 11.72
C ALA A 339 8.26 16.25 12.47
N ASP A 340 7.26 16.75 11.76
CA ASP A 340 6.08 17.41 12.34
C ASP A 340 5.27 16.45 13.24
N ALA A 341 5.09 15.19 12.80
CA ALA A 341 4.31 14.19 13.55
C ALA A 341 4.99 13.78 14.88
N GLN A 342 6.33 13.81 14.92
CA GLN A 342 7.11 13.36 16.08
C GLN A 342 7.79 14.46 16.85
N GLY A 343 7.63 15.75 16.45
CA GLY A 343 8.27 16.89 17.09
C GLY A 343 9.81 16.88 16.96
N LEU A 344 10.33 16.35 15.84
CA LEU A 344 11.76 16.24 15.57
C LEU A 344 12.27 17.39 14.71
N GLU A 345 13.59 17.63 14.74
CA GLU A 345 14.25 18.60 13.87
C GLU A 345 14.18 18.11 12.41
N TYR A 346 13.65 18.94 11.53
CA TYR A 346 13.66 18.72 10.09
C TYR A 346 14.90 19.34 9.46
N ARG A 347 15.55 18.62 8.56
CA ARG A 347 16.61 19.13 7.67
C ARG A 347 16.29 18.80 6.21
N ASP A 348 16.56 19.74 5.32
CA ASP A 348 16.37 19.51 3.91
C ASP A 348 17.38 18.49 3.36
N ALA A 349 16.90 17.44 2.68
CA ALA A 349 17.76 16.38 2.16
C ALA A 349 18.75 16.89 1.11
N LEU A 350 18.36 17.87 0.26
CA LEU A 350 19.23 18.43 -0.77
C LEU A 350 20.37 19.22 -0.16
N GLU A 351 20.14 19.96 0.92
CA GLU A 351 21.17 20.67 1.65
C GLU A 351 22.19 19.70 2.25
N LEU A 352 21.72 18.63 2.90
CA LEU A 352 22.58 17.60 3.50
C LEU A 352 23.38 16.79 2.46
N LEU A 353 22.87 16.62 1.24
CA LEU A 353 23.61 15.94 0.17
C LEU A 353 24.71 16.81 -0.45
N LYS A 354 24.64 18.13 -0.28
CA LYS A 354 25.62 19.09 -0.82
C LYS A 354 26.69 19.52 0.19
N SER A 355 26.46 19.23 1.48
CA SER A 355 27.42 19.50 2.55
C SER A 355 28.50 18.41 2.62
#